data_584468c92d0858caf6b084e46b95aec6
#
_entry.id   584468c92d0858caf6b084e46b95aec6
#
_cell.length_a   1.000
_cell.length_b   1.000
_cell.length_c   1.000
_cell.angle_alpha   90.00
_cell.angle_beta   90.00
_cell.angle_gamma   90.00
#
_symmetry.space_group_name_H-M   'P 1'
#
loop_
_entity.id
_entity.type
_entity.pdbx_description
1 polymer ?
#
loop_
_entity_poly.entity_id
_entity_poly.type
_entity_poly.pdbx_seq_one_letter_code
_entity_poly.pdbx_strand_id
1 'polypeptide(L)'
;MKAAQQPPTVEPEPGWGQALADGAPGTALEHIEYARSGTIAWPDAHRWAAAMTCQPVTALPDDGLFRGAPAVAFVLNTAQHPSYGRALAALDPHIDQVTRTRLERAHARIDAGLLPELREWDLISGLTGLGAYQLARHGDTALLPDVLTYLVRLTDPVTADGTPLPGWWCANGPADLPSRHWPGGHANLGLAHGICGPLALLSTAMRHGISVPGQADTIAWICTWLDQHRQGTRERSWWPGMLSLAEWKTGEASQRGPQRPSWCYGTPGQARAQQLAGLALDDTDRQQLAEDALAGCVSDPAQLFDLTDATLCHGWAGLLLTTWRAAADARDDRLTRQLPRLRALMDRYLNSGGQPEAAGLLEGTAGLRLAQHTTTVTTPPASRWDACLLLAG
;
A
#
# COMPACT_ATOMS: atom_id res chain seq x y z
N MET A 1 -19.19 -10.45 -21.49
CA MET A 1 -17.86 -9.76 -21.55
C MET A 1 -18.04 -8.52 -22.40
N LYS A 2 -17.86 -7.30 -21.85
CA LYS A 2 -17.75 -6.08 -22.67
C LYS A 2 -16.49 -6.23 -23.54
N ALA A 3 -16.54 -5.74 -24.80
CA ALA A 3 -15.37 -5.72 -25.70
C ALA A 3 -14.16 -5.17 -24.97
N ALA A 4 -12.98 -5.77 -25.19
CA ALA A 4 -11.73 -5.34 -24.55
C ALA A 4 -11.57 -3.83 -24.79
N GLN A 5 -11.51 -3.05 -23.73
CA GLN A 5 -11.38 -1.61 -23.79
C GLN A 5 -10.02 -1.30 -24.43
N GLN A 6 -9.99 -0.48 -25.45
CA GLN A 6 -8.76 -0.09 -26.14
C GLN A 6 -8.11 1.08 -25.40
N PRO A 7 -6.78 1.13 -25.30
CA PRO A 7 -6.13 2.32 -24.78
C PRO A 7 -6.46 3.54 -25.65
N PRO A 8 -6.56 4.73 -25.07
CA PRO A 8 -6.78 5.97 -25.82
C PRO A 8 -5.64 6.21 -26.81
N THR A 9 -5.94 6.77 -27.98
CA THR A 9 -4.96 7.10 -29.02
C THR A 9 -4.12 8.34 -28.67
N VAL A 10 -4.61 9.18 -27.77
CA VAL A 10 -3.93 10.36 -27.23
C VAL A 10 -3.96 10.26 -25.73
N GLU A 11 -2.84 10.60 -25.09
CA GLU A 11 -2.74 10.61 -23.62
C GLU A 11 -3.76 11.58 -23.02
N PRO A 12 -4.66 11.13 -22.13
CA PRO A 12 -5.73 11.97 -21.57
C PRO A 12 -5.21 13.18 -20.80
N GLU A 13 -4.09 13.00 -20.08
CA GLU A 13 -3.43 14.03 -19.30
C GLU A 13 -1.92 13.74 -19.17
N PRO A 14 -1.08 14.75 -18.94
CA PRO A 14 0.36 14.55 -18.84
C PRO A 14 0.75 13.55 -17.75
N GLY A 15 1.53 12.53 -18.12
CA GLY A 15 1.99 11.49 -17.20
C GLY A 15 1.02 10.33 -16.97
N TRP A 16 -0.17 10.35 -17.58
CA TRP A 16 -1.15 9.25 -17.47
C TRP A 16 -0.56 7.90 -17.87
N GLY A 17 0.29 7.86 -18.89
CA GLY A 17 0.98 6.65 -19.32
C GLY A 17 1.85 6.00 -18.27
N GLN A 18 2.24 6.74 -17.22
CA GLN A 18 3.21 6.31 -16.21
C GLN A 18 2.69 6.46 -14.76
N ALA A 19 1.39 6.68 -14.59
CA ALA A 19 0.72 6.78 -13.29
C ALA A 19 0.03 5.47 -12.94
N LEU A 20 0.52 4.74 -11.92
CA LEU A 20 -0.03 3.44 -11.54
C LEU A 20 -1.40 3.58 -10.87
N ALA A 21 -1.63 4.65 -10.13
CA ALA A 21 -2.87 4.88 -9.39
C ALA A 21 -4.08 5.07 -10.31
N ASP A 22 -3.95 5.91 -11.33
CA ASP A 22 -5.05 6.45 -12.13
C ASP A 22 -4.84 6.34 -13.65
N GLY A 23 -3.65 5.91 -14.09
CA GLY A 23 -3.24 5.88 -15.48
C GLY A 23 -3.24 4.50 -16.17
N ALA A 24 -2.54 4.45 -17.30
CA ALA A 24 -2.38 3.26 -18.13
C ALA A 24 -1.80 2.05 -17.35
N PRO A 25 -0.79 2.22 -16.46
CA PRO A 25 -0.21 1.11 -15.71
C PRO A 25 -1.26 0.35 -14.90
N GLY A 26 -2.20 1.02 -14.24
CA GLY A 26 -3.27 0.38 -13.48
C GLY A 26 -4.16 -0.50 -14.35
N THR A 27 -4.55 0.00 -15.54
CA THR A 27 -5.35 -0.78 -16.49
C THR A 27 -4.53 -1.90 -17.15
N ALA A 28 -3.23 -1.68 -17.38
CA ALA A 28 -2.34 -2.72 -17.90
C ALA A 28 -2.22 -3.89 -16.91
N LEU A 29 -2.18 -3.64 -15.59
CA LEU A 29 -2.21 -4.70 -14.56
C LEU A 29 -3.46 -5.58 -14.69
N GLU A 30 -4.64 -5.00 -14.87
CA GLU A 30 -5.88 -5.75 -15.06
C GLU A 30 -5.77 -6.70 -16.26
N HIS A 31 -5.31 -6.19 -17.40
CA HIS A 31 -5.18 -6.99 -18.61
C HIS A 31 -4.08 -8.05 -18.52
N ILE A 32 -2.97 -7.74 -17.84
CA ILE A 32 -1.89 -8.69 -17.57
C ILE A 32 -2.38 -9.83 -16.68
N GLU A 33 -3.11 -9.53 -15.59
CA GLU A 33 -3.68 -10.57 -14.73
C GLU A 33 -4.64 -11.47 -15.53
N TYR A 34 -5.50 -10.88 -16.34
CA TYR A 34 -6.43 -11.65 -17.17
C TYR A 34 -5.73 -12.50 -18.24
N ALA A 35 -4.63 -12.01 -18.82
CA ALA A 35 -3.83 -12.80 -19.75
C ALA A 35 -3.09 -13.94 -19.07
N ARG A 36 -2.51 -13.69 -17.89
CA ARG A 36 -1.82 -14.72 -17.10
C ARG A 36 -2.75 -15.80 -16.55
N SER A 37 -3.97 -15.43 -16.19
CA SER A 37 -5.02 -16.38 -15.79
C SER A 37 -5.72 -17.07 -16.97
N GLY A 38 -5.34 -16.75 -18.21
CA GLY A 38 -5.94 -17.33 -19.43
C GLY A 38 -7.33 -16.79 -19.76
N THR A 39 -7.75 -15.69 -19.14
CA THR A 39 -9.07 -15.08 -19.35
C THR A 39 -9.14 -14.30 -20.66
N ILE A 40 -8.02 -13.67 -21.08
CA ILE A 40 -7.88 -12.94 -22.34
C ILE A 40 -6.58 -13.35 -23.05
N ALA A 41 -6.45 -12.97 -24.32
CA ALA A 41 -5.24 -13.21 -25.11
C ALA A 41 -4.16 -12.15 -24.81
N TRP A 42 -2.88 -12.53 -24.90
CA TRP A 42 -1.73 -11.65 -24.68
C TRP A 42 -1.71 -10.37 -25.54
N PRO A 43 -2.16 -10.38 -26.82
CA PRO A 43 -2.22 -9.14 -27.60
C PRO A 43 -3.05 -8.03 -26.96
N ASP A 44 -4.07 -8.37 -26.14
CA ASP A 44 -4.90 -7.38 -25.44
C ASP A 44 -4.11 -6.75 -24.29
N ALA A 45 -3.42 -7.55 -23.49
CA ALA A 45 -2.52 -7.06 -22.42
C ALA A 45 -1.35 -6.26 -23.01
N HIS A 46 -0.79 -6.72 -24.12
CA HIS A 46 0.34 -6.05 -24.77
C HIS A 46 -0.02 -4.64 -25.29
N ARG A 47 -1.24 -4.42 -25.78
CA ARG A 47 -1.70 -3.07 -26.17
C ARG A 47 -1.67 -2.08 -25.01
N TRP A 48 -2.10 -2.51 -23.82
CA TRP A 48 -2.05 -1.67 -22.62
C TRP A 48 -0.63 -1.47 -22.09
N ALA A 49 0.20 -2.51 -22.15
CA ALA A 49 1.63 -2.38 -21.83
C ALA A 49 2.34 -1.38 -22.77
N ALA A 50 2.01 -1.39 -24.08
CA ALA A 50 2.54 -0.44 -25.03
C ALA A 50 2.06 1.01 -24.78
N ALA A 51 0.83 1.19 -24.29
CA ALA A 51 0.32 2.52 -23.97
C ALA A 51 1.13 3.21 -22.85
N MET A 52 1.74 2.45 -21.93
CA MET A 52 2.62 3.00 -20.89
C MET A 52 3.91 3.64 -21.45
N THR A 53 4.32 3.25 -22.64
CA THR A 53 5.61 3.62 -23.26
C THR A 53 5.44 4.40 -24.57
N CYS A 54 4.24 4.91 -24.85
CA CYS A 54 4.00 5.76 -26.03
C CYS A 54 4.71 7.11 -25.94
N GLN A 55 5.01 7.57 -24.71
CA GLN A 55 5.90 8.70 -24.43
C GLN A 55 7.19 8.18 -23.77
N PRO A 56 8.30 8.92 -23.80
CA PRO A 56 9.51 8.57 -23.08
C PRO A 56 9.24 8.35 -21.60
N VAL A 57 9.68 7.20 -21.06
CA VAL A 57 9.51 6.89 -19.64
C VAL A 57 10.46 7.77 -18.83
N THR A 58 9.93 8.45 -17.83
CA THR A 58 10.70 9.33 -16.94
C THR A 58 11.21 8.58 -15.70
N ALA A 59 12.37 9.00 -15.19
CA ALA A 59 12.91 8.56 -13.92
C ALA A 59 13.34 9.82 -13.14
N LEU A 60 12.34 10.54 -12.64
CA LEU A 60 12.56 11.79 -11.92
C LEU A 60 12.98 11.49 -10.46
N PRO A 61 13.69 12.42 -9.79
CA PRO A 61 14.13 12.22 -8.41
C PRO A 61 13.01 11.93 -7.41
N ASP A 62 11.79 12.37 -7.71
CA ASP A 62 10.61 12.22 -6.85
C ASP A 62 9.68 11.09 -7.32
N ASP A 63 10.06 10.32 -8.36
CA ASP A 63 9.29 9.17 -8.80
C ASP A 63 9.36 8.05 -7.73
N GLY A 64 8.21 7.42 -7.47
CA GLY A 64 8.04 6.28 -6.57
C GLY A 64 7.31 5.14 -7.26
N LEU A 65 6.92 4.11 -6.51
CA LEU A 65 6.26 2.92 -7.08
C LEU A 65 5.03 3.28 -7.94
N PHE A 66 4.33 4.34 -7.62
CA PHE A 66 3.09 4.71 -8.31
C PHE A 66 3.28 5.70 -9.46
N ARG A 67 4.55 6.06 -9.82
CA ARG A 67 4.82 7.02 -10.89
C ARG A 67 6.13 6.76 -11.61
N GLY A 68 6.18 7.10 -12.91
CA GLY A 68 7.40 7.06 -13.71
C GLY A 68 7.94 5.66 -13.97
N ALA A 69 9.24 5.55 -14.10
CA ALA A 69 9.93 4.29 -14.39
C ALA A 69 9.62 3.15 -13.40
N PRO A 70 9.52 3.38 -12.06
CA PRO A 70 9.15 2.31 -11.14
C PRO A 70 7.76 1.74 -11.40
N ALA A 71 6.76 2.59 -11.71
CA ALA A 71 5.40 2.16 -12.02
C ALA A 71 5.35 1.31 -13.29
N VAL A 72 6.00 1.77 -14.36
CA VAL A 72 6.08 1.04 -15.63
C VAL A 72 6.80 -0.29 -15.45
N ALA A 73 7.95 -0.29 -14.79
CA ALA A 73 8.75 -1.50 -14.57
C ALA A 73 8.02 -2.51 -13.67
N PHE A 74 7.32 -2.06 -12.62
CA PHE A 74 6.49 -2.93 -11.79
C PHE A 74 5.46 -3.68 -12.63
N VAL A 75 4.70 -2.96 -13.46
CA VAL A 75 3.67 -3.57 -14.33
C VAL A 75 4.29 -4.55 -15.33
N LEU A 76 5.38 -4.18 -16.00
CA LEU A 76 6.06 -5.09 -16.94
C LEU A 76 6.63 -6.33 -16.23
N ASN A 77 7.09 -6.19 -14.98
CA ASN A 77 7.56 -7.32 -14.17
C ASN A 77 6.43 -8.29 -13.81
N THR A 78 5.25 -7.80 -13.47
CA THR A 78 4.08 -8.65 -13.14
C THR A 78 3.65 -9.54 -14.30
N ALA A 79 3.91 -9.10 -15.53
CA ALA A 79 3.61 -9.89 -16.73
C ALA A 79 4.42 -11.19 -16.80
N GLN A 80 5.64 -11.24 -16.27
CA GLN A 80 6.56 -12.38 -16.38
C GLN A 80 6.68 -12.88 -17.84
N HIS A 81 6.60 -11.95 -18.81
CA HIS A 81 6.60 -12.27 -20.23
C HIS A 81 7.97 -11.93 -20.86
N PRO A 82 8.58 -12.86 -21.64
CA PRO A 82 9.93 -12.67 -22.19
C PRO A 82 10.11 -11.40 -23.01
N SER A 83 9.06 -10.95 -23.72
CA SER A 83 9.11 -9.73 -24.54
C SER A 83 9.44 -8.45 -23.76
N TYR A 84 9.25 -8.44 -22.44
CA TYR A 84 9.51 -7.26 -21.61
C TYR A 84 10.90 -7.24 -20.95
N GLY A 85 11.65 -8.32 -21.06
CA GLY A 85 12.96 -8.45 -20.42
C GLY A 85 13.95 -7.33 -20.81
N ARG A 86 13.98 -6.94 -22.11
CA ARG A 86 14.85 -5.83 -22.57
C ARG A 86 14.41 -4.47 -22.01
N ALA A 87 13.10 -4.22 -21.94
CA ALA A 87 12.59 -2.97 -21.37
C ALA A 87 12.89 -2.87 -19.87
N LEU A 88 12.69 -3.96 -19.12
CA LEU A 88 13.03 -4.03 -17.71
C LEU A 88 14.53 -3.79 -17.48
N ALA A 89 15.41 -4.47 -18.24
CA ALA A 89 16.86 -4.28 -18.14
C ALA A 89 17.31 -2.83 -18.46
N ALA A 90 16.54 -2.11 -19.28
CA ALA A 90 16.81 -0.69 -19.56
C ALA A 90 16.31 0.24 -18.45
N LEU A 91 15.22 -0.11 -17.75
CA LEU A 91 14.63 0.71 -16.67
C LEU A 91 15.36 0.51 -15.32
N ASP A 92 15.79 -0.72 -15.01
CA ASP A 92 16.38 -1.09 -13.73
C ASP A 92 17.51 -0.12 -13.28
N PRO A 93 18.53 0.25 -14.12
CA PRO A 93 19.60 1.15 -13.70
C PRO A 93 19.10 2.56 -13.30
N HIS A 94 18.04 3.05 -13.94
CA HIS A 94 17.47 4.36 -13.65
C HIS A 94 16.72 4.34 -12.33
N ILE A 95 15.95 3.29 -12.07
CA ILE A 95 15.22 3.09 -10.81
C ILE A 95 16.21 2.93 -9.66
N ASP A 96 17.27 2.17 -9.87
CA ASP A 96 18.35 2.01 -8.90
C ASP A 96 19.00 3.35 -8.56
N GLN A 97 19.28 4.20 -9.56
CA GLN A 97 19.85 5.52 -9.32
C GLN A 97 18.91 6.44 -8.54
N VAL A 98 17.60 6.44 -8.88
CA VAL A 98 16.59 7.18 -8.12
C VAL A 98 16.57 6.71 -6.66
N THR A 99 16.55 5.39 -6.44
CA THR A 99 16.52 4.79 -5.10
C THR A 99 17.77 5.19 -4.28
N ARG A 100 18.98 5.06 -4.85
CA ARG A 100 20.24 5.47 -4.18
C ARG A 100 20.24 6.95 -3.81
N THR A 101 19.88 7.81 -4.75
CA THR A 101 19.85 9.27 -4.50
C THR A 101 18.88 9.63 -3.38
N ARG A 102 17.72 8.96 -3.33
CA ARG A 102 16.73 9.18 -2.26
C ARG A 102 17.24 8.66 -0.91
N LEU A 103 17.87 7.48 -0.87
CA LEU A 103 18.50 6.93 0.34
C LEU A 103 19.59 7.86 0.89
N GLU A 104 20.47 8.37 0.03
CA GLU A 104 21.52 9.33 0.43
C GLU A 104 20.93 10.58 1.08
N ARG A 105 19.87 11.17 0.49
CA ARG A 105 19.18 12.35 1.03
C ARG A 105 18.49 12.02 2.36
N ALA A 106 17.80 10.88 2.45
CA ALA A 106 17.08 10.46 3.63
C ALA A 106 18.04 10.17 4.80
N HIS A 107 19.17 9.51 4.55
CA HIS A 107 20.20 9.31 5.59
C HIS A 107 20.82 10.63 6.04
N ALA A 108 21.16 11.54 5.11
CA ALA A 108 21.66 12.86 5.47
C ALA A 108 20.67 13.68 6.31
N ARG A 109 19.36 13.58 6.01
CA ARG A 109 18.29 14.21 6.80
C ARG A 109 18.25 13.61 8.23
N ILE A 110 18.31 12.26 8.36
CA ILE A 110 18.36 11.59 9.68
C ILE A 110 19.58 12.05 10.46
N ASP A 111 20.78 12.06 9.83
CA ASP A 111 22.04 12.47 10.49
C ASP A 111 21.99 13.94 10.95
N ALA A 112 21.21 14.77 10.26
CA ALA A 112 20.97 16.18 10.65
C ALA A 112 19.89 16.34 11.73
N GLY A 113 19.23 15.26 12.19
CA GLY A 113 18.16 15.30 13.18
C GLY A 113 16.90 16.04 12.71
N LEU A 114 16.63 16.03 11.39
CA LEU A 114 15.49 16.73 10.80
C LEU A 114 14.30 15.78 10.60
N LEU A 115 13.07 16.33 10.65
CA LEU A 115 11.84 15.59 10.36
C LEU A 115 11.69 15.33 8.85
N PRO A 116 11.14 14.17 8.45
CA PRO A 116 10.90 13.83 7.04
C PRO A 116 9.67 14.55 6.47
N GLU A 117 9.64 14.63 5.14
CA GLU A 117 8.40 14.79 4.39
C GLU A 117 7.73 13.43 4.20
N LEU A 118 6.39 13.42 4.06
CA LEU A 118 5.61 12.19 3.89
C LEU A 118 6.08 11.37 2.67
N ARG A 119 6.30 12.08 1.54
CA ARG A 119 6.78 11.51 0.28
C ARG A 119 8.21 10.93 0.32
N GLU A 120 8.97 11.16 1.39
CA GLU A 120 10.29 10.54 1.54
C GLU A 120 10.18 9.02 1.78
N TRP A 121 9.20 8.61 2.59
CA TRP A 121 9.18 7.26 3.16
C TRP A 121 7.89 6.46 2.93
N ASP A 122 6.76 7.06 2.53
CA ASP A 122 5.48 6.36 2.38
C ASP A 122 5.48 5.27 1.29
N LEU A 123 4.38 4.53 1.17
CA LEU A 123 4.23 3.49 0.15
C LEU A 123 3.99 4.08 -1.24
N ILE A 124 3.26 5.18 -1.34
CA ILE A 124 2.81 5.71 -2.64
C ILE A 124 3.96 6.42 -3.36
N SER A 125 4.61 7.34 -2.69
CA SER A 125 5.63 8.20 -3.29
C SER A 125 7.03 7.93 -2.77
N GLY A 126 7.15 7.22 -1.62
CA GLY A 126 8.37 7.12 -0.82
C GLY A 126 9.23 5.88 -1.06
N LEU A 127 10.23 5.77 -0.19
CA LEU A 127 11.18 4.66 -0.20
C LEU A 127 10.53 3.32 0.15
N THR A 128 9.42 3.29 0.90
CA THR A 128 8.65 2.05 1.13
C THR A 128 8.12 1.49 -0.20
N GLY A 129 7.59 2.34 -1.08
CA GLY A 129 7.14 1.89 -2.39
C GLY A 129 8.27 1.40 -3.29
N LEU A 130 9.41 2.09 -3.30
CA LEU A 130 10.60 1.62 -4.02
C LEU A 130 11.11 0.29 -3.46
N GLY A 131 11.08 0.10 -2.14
CA GLY A 131 11.39 -1.19 -1.50
C GLY A 131 10.43 -2.31 -1.90
N ALA A 132 9.12 -2.02 -1.99
CA ALA A 132 8.13 -2.98 -2.48
C ALA A 132 8.40 -3.38 -3.96
N TYR A 133 8.82 -2.43 -4.81
CA TYR A 133 9.28 -2.72 -6.16
C TYR A 133 10.52 -3.63 -6.15
N GLN A 134 11.55 -3.30 -5.37
CA GLN A 134 12.77 -4.10 -5.28
C GLN A 134 12.48 -5.54 -4.82
N LEU A 135 11.62 -5.70 -3.81
CA LEU A 135 11.19 -7.01 -3.34
C LEU A 135 10.48 -7.81 -4.43
N ALA A 136 9.56 -7.20 -5.16
CA ALA A 136 8.79 -7.84 -6.23
C ALA A 136 9.64 -8.16 -7.47
N ARG A 137 10.65 -7.32 -7.79
CA ARG A 137 11.45 -7.41 -8.99
C ARG A 137 12.66 -8.33 -8.84
N HIS A 138 13.38 -8.20 -7.75
CA HIS A 138 14.72 -8.75 -7.60
C HIS A 138 14.86 -9.65 -6.37
N GLY A 139 13.92 -9.58 -5.40
CA GLY A 139 14.06 -10.28 -4.14
C GLY A 139 15.24 -9.75 -3.33
N ASP A 140 16.24 -10.59 -3.14
CA ASP A 140 17.46 -10.26 -2.38
C ASP A 140 18.48 -9.51 -3.24
N THR A 141 18.25 -8.23 -3.48
CA THR A 141 19.22 -7.32 -4.13
C THR A 141 19.86 -6.37 -3.14
N ALA A 142 21.00 -5.77 -3.54
CA ALA A 142 21.73 -4.82 -2.69
C ALA A 142 20.89 -3.60 -2.25
N LEU A 143 19.92 -3.17 -3.04
CA LEU A 143 19.10 -1.98 -2.72
C LEU A 143 17.94 -2.25 -1.78
N LEU A 144 17.37 -3.45 -1.77
CA LEU A 144 16.31 -3.76 -0.79
C LEU A 144 16.87 -3.72 0.64
N PRO A 145 18.00 -4.37 0.98
CA PRO A 145 18.61 -4.22 2.31
C PRO A 145 18.90 -2.77 2.69
N ASP A 146 19.33 -1.92 1.76
CA ASP A 146 19.59 -0.51 2.02
C ASP A 146 18.29 0.24 2.36
N VAL A 147 17.19 -0.03 1.63
CA VAL A 147 15.86 0.52 1.96
C VAL A 147 15.37 0.04 3.32
N LEU A 148 15.51 -1.26 3.63
CA LEU A 148 15.13 -1.79 4.94
C LEU A 148 15.95 -1.16 6.08
N THR A 149 17.26 -0.97 5.88
CA THR A 149 18.14 -0.28 6.83
C THR A 149 17.70 1.17 7.05
N TYR A 150 17.31 1.86 5.99
CA TYR A 150 16.73 3.20 6.11
C TYR A 150 15.42 3.18 6.92
N LEU A 151 14.51 2.24 6.67
CA LEU A 151 13.24 2.13 7.40
C LEU A 151 13.45 1.81 8.89
N VAL A 152 14.49 1.04 9.22
CA VAL A 152 14.92 0.82 10.63
C VAL A 152 15.33 2.16 11.24
N ARG A 153 16.21 2.92 10.59
CA ARG A 153 16.67 4.24 11.06
C ARG A 153 15.55 5.30 11.11
N LEU A 154 14.54 5.19 10.26
CA LEU A 154 13.38 6.09 10.26
C LEU A 154 12.62 6.07 11.59
N THR A 155 12.76 5.02 12.38
CA THR A 155 12.10 4.93 13.69
C THR A 155 12.86 5.62 14.83
N ASP A 156 14.09 6.03 14.61
CA ASP A 156 14.88 6.77 15.61
C ASP A 156 14.18 8.09 15.94
N PRO A 157 13.97 8.40 17.24
CA PRO A 157 13.24 9.60 17.64
C PRO A 157 13.99 10.87 17.26
N VAL A 158 13.25 11.90 16.87
CA VAL A 158 13.75 13.24 16.56
C VAL A 158 13.20 14.24 17.58
N THR A 159 14.02 15.15 18.08
CA THR A 159 13.55 16.24 18.94
C THR A 159 13.32 17.50 18.11
N ALA A 160 12.06 17.93 18.01
CA ALA A 160 11.69 19.16 17.36
C ALA A 160 11.05 20.13 18.36
N ASP A 161 11.54 21.37 18.44
CA ASP A 161 11.08 22.39 19.39
C ASP A 161 11.00 21.89 20.85
N GLY A 162 12.01 21.09 21.29
CA GLY A 162 12.07 20.48 22.61
C GLY A 162 11.08 19.35 22.87
N THR A 163 10.33 18.91 21.86
CA THR A 163 9.39 17.78 21.95
C THR A 163 9.99 16.55 21.27
N PRO A 164 10.13 15.40 21.96
CA PRO A 164 10.52 14.15 21.32
C PRO A 164 9.36 13.63 20.47
N LEU A 165 9.64 13.36 19.19
CA LEU A 165 8.69 12.88 18.20
C LEU A 165 9.22 11.58 17.58
N PRO A 166 8.34 10.67 17.09
CA PRO A 166 8.79 9.54 16.29
C PRO A 166 9.48 10.03 15.01
N GLY A 167 10.52 9.33 14.56
CA GLY A 167 11.34 9.76 13.42
C GLY A 167 10.61 9.87 12.08
N TRP A 168 9.42 9.27 11.95
CA TRP A 168 8.52 9.42 10.79
C TRP A 168 7.50 10.55 10.96
N TRP A 169 7.62 11.39 11.98
CA TRP A 169 6.73 12.54 12.16
C TRP A 169 6.88 13.52 11.00
N CYS A 170 5.77 13.87 10.35
CA CYS A 170 5.77 14.85 9.27
C CYS A 170 5.47 16.25 9.82
N ALA A 171 6.33 17.21 9.53
CA ALA A 171 6.14 18.61 9.96
C ALA A 171 4.98 19.30 9.23
N ASN A 172 4.60 18.77 8.06
CA ASN A 172 3.51 19.27 7.22
C ASN A 172 2.16 18.66 7.60
N GLY A 173 1.08 19.14 6.98
CA GLY A 173 -0.23 18.49 7.03
C GLY A 173 -0.29 17.22 6.15
N PRO A 174 -1.42 16.46 6.17
CA PRO A 174 -1.55 15.19 5.46
C PRO A 174 -1.38 15.23 3.94
N ALA A 175 -1.56 16.39 3.33
CA ALA A 175 -1.29 16.62 1.90
C ALA A 175 0.20 16.92 1.61
N ASP A 176 1.07 16.75 2.60
CA ASP A 176 2.50 17.10 2.56
C ASP A 176 2.78 18.58 2.25
N LEU A 177 1.85 19.44 2.66
CA LEU A 177 1.92 20.89 2.55
C LEU A 177 1.73 21.53 3.94
N PRO A 178 2.35 22.70 4.20
CA PRO A 178 2.11 23.45 5.42
C PRO A 178 0.62 23.71 5.63
N SER A 179 0.11 23.44 6.83
CA SER A 179 -1.31 23.57 7.12
C SER A 179 -1.57 24.16 8.49
N ARG A 180 -2.39 25.22 8.54
CA ARG A 180 -2.87 25.82 9.80
C ARG A 180 -3.73 24.87 10.65
N HIS A 181 -4.27 23.83 10.05
CA HIS A 181 -5.07 22.80 10.75
C HIS A 181 -4.20 21.73 11.39
N TRP A 182 -2.91 21.68 11.04
CA TRP A 182 -1.92 20.74 11.56
C TRP A 182 -0.69 21.49 12.09
N PRO A 183 -0.86 22.37 13.10
CA PRO A 183 0.27 23.13 13.65
C PRO A 183 1.25 22.16 14.32
N GLY A 184 2.51 22.16 13.85
CA GLY A 184 3.54 21.22 14.30
C GLY A 184 3.46 19.83 13.65
N GLY A 185 2.63 19.66 12.62
CA GLY A 185 2.58 18.43 11.82
C GLY A 185 1.78 17.29 12.45
N HIS A 186 2.11 16.04 12.04
CA HIS A 186 1.34 14.86 12.44
C HIS A 186 2.16 13.57 12.37
N ALA A 187 1.76 12.56 13.15
CA ALA A 187 2.09 11.16 12.86
C ALA A 187 0.97 10.55 12.00
N ASN A 188 1.34 9.84 10.95
CA ASN A 188 0.42 9.15 10.05
C ASN A 188 0.48 7.64 10.30
N LEU A 189 -0.70 7.01 10.54
CA LEU A 189 -0.82 5.59 10.91
C LEU A 189 -1.40 4.72 9.76
N GLY A 190 -1.73 5.31 8.62
CA GLY A 190 -2.29 4.58 7.48
C GLY A 190 -1.31 3.58 6.85
N LEU A 191 -1.81 2.74 5.95
CA LEU A 191 -0.98 1.83 5.15
C LEU A 191 -0.37 2.55 3.94
N ALA A 192 -1.16 3.38 3.25
CA ALA A 192 -0.71 4.07 2.03
C ALA A 192 0.34 5.17 2.33
N HIS A 193 0.08 6.01 3.32
CA HIS A 193 0.90 7.18 3.64
C HIS A 193 1.40 7.21 5.09
N GLY A 194 1.23 6.12 5.85
CA GLY A 194 1.59 6.06 7.26
C GLY A 194 2.54 4.93 7.60
N ILE A 195 2.86 4.82 8.89
CA ILE A 195 3.88 3.88 9.41
C ILE A 195 3.51 2.42 9.18
N CYS A 196 2.23 2.09 8.93
CA CYS A 196 1.83 0.74 8.58
C CYS A 196 2.36 0.29 7.21
N GLY A 197 2.71 1.20 6.30
CA GLY A 197 3.41 0.88 5.05
C GLY A 197 4.82 0.32 5.30
N PRO A 198 5.72 1.05 5.96
CA PRO A 198 7.01 0.55 6.44
C PRO A 198 6.91 -0.76 7.23
N LEU A 199 5.96 -0.85 8.18
CA LEU A 199 5.72 -2.07 8.95
C LEU A 199 5.41 -3.27 8.06
N ALA A 200 4.53 -3.10 7.07
CA ALA A 200 4.16 -4.15 6.14
C ALA A 200 5.35 -4.57 5.26
N LEU A 201 6.15 -3.63 4.75
CA LEU A 201 7.33 -3.95 3.94
C LEU A 201 8.41 -4.68 4.74
N LEU A 202 8.76 -4.17 5.94
CA LEU A 202 9.73 -4.82 6.83
C LEU A 202 9.28 -6.26 7.14
N SER A 203 8.01 -6.44 7.49
CA SER A 203 7.44 -7.75 7.82
C SER A 203 7.43 -8.70 6.63
N THR A 204 7.01 -8.22 5.45
CA THR A 204 6.97 -9.04 4.24
C THR A 204 8.39 -9.44 3.79
N ALA A 205 9.35 -8.53 3.82
CA ALA A 205 10.75 -8.84 3.50
C ALA A 205 11.30 -9.93 4.43
N MET A 206 11.06 -9.83 5.74
CA MET A 206 11.48 -10.83 6.72
C MET A 206 10.85 -12.20 6.45
N ARG A 207 9.56 -12.28 6.12
CA ARG A 207 8.88 -13.52 5.73
C ARG A 207 9.46 -14.15 4.45
N HIS A 208 10.07 -13.34 3.59
CA HIS A 208 10.82 -13.82 2.40
C HIS A 208 12.29 -14.15 2.70
N GLY A 209 12.71 -14.16 3.98
CA GLY A 209 14.07 -14.47 4.39
C GLY A 209 15.06 -13.31 4.23
N ILE A 210 14.57 -12.09 3.96
CA ILE A 210 15.42 -10.90 3.76
C ILE A 210 15.35 -10.05 5.03
N SER A 211 16.49 -9.93 5.71
CA SER A 211 16.57 -9.23 7.00
C SER A 211 17.83 -8.38 7.10
N VAL A 212 17.70 -7.26 7.82
CA VAL A 212 18.80 -6.37 8.17
C VAL A 212 18.91 -6.21 9.70
N PRO A 213 20.06 -5.80 10.23
CA PRO A 213 20.20 -5.56 11.66
C PRO A 213 19.14 -4.62 12.22
N GLY A 214 18.53 -4.97 13.36
CA GLY A 214 17.49 -4.18 14.01
C GLY A 214 16.09 -4.30 13.42
N GLN A 215 15.88 -5.01 12.30
CA GLN A 215 14.57 -5.10 11.64
C GLN A 215 13.50 -5.72 12.54
N ALA A 216 13.77 -6.84 13.20
CA ALA A 216 12.82 -7.48 14.11
C ALA A 216 12.44 -6.56 15.27
N ASP A 217 13.41 -5.91 15.88
CA ASP A 217 13.20 -4.96 16.98
C ASP A 217 12.36 -3.76 16.52
N THR A 218 12.61 -3.27 15.32
CA THR A 218 11.84 -2.17 14.71
C THR A 218 10.38 -2.57 14.45
N ILE A 219 10.13 -3.78 13.91
CA ILE A 219 8.77 -4.30 13.73
C ILE A 219 8.05 -4.36 15.07
N ALA A 220 8.67 -4.95 16.10
CA ALA A 220 8.11 -5.06 17.44
C ALA A 220 7.85 -3.68 18.08
N TRP A 221 8.77 -2.74 17.87
CA TRP A 221 8.66 -1.39 18.39
C TRP A 221 7.49 -0.62 17.73
N ILE A 222 7.35 -0.67 16.39
CA ILE A 222 6.22 -0.05 15.70
C ILE A 222 4.89 -0.64 16.21
N CYS A 223 4.82 -1.96 16.38
CA CYS A 223 3.63 -2.63 16.92
C CYS A 223 3.30 -2.13 18.34
N THR A 224 4.29 -2.02 19.21
CA THR A 224 4.13 -1.50 20.58
C THR A 224 3.67 -0.05 20.56
N TRP A 225 4.23 0.76 19.65
CA TRP A 225 3.81 2.14 19.47
C TRP A 225 2.34 2.24 18.99
N LEU A 226 1.93 1.40 18.05
CA LEU A 226 0.53 1.32 17.62
C LEU A 226 -0.41 0.91 18.76
N ASP A 227 0.02 0.02 19.68
CA ASP A 227 -0.78 -0.38 20.83
C ASP A 227 -1.07 0.77 21.80
N GLN A 228 -0.16 1.72 21.95
CA GLN A 228 -0.36 2.92 22.79
C GLN A 228 -1.50 3.80 22.26
N HIS A 229 -1.79 3.72 20.95
CA HIS A 229 -2.84 4.51 20.28
C HIS A 229 -4.07 3.69 19.92
N ARG A 230 -4.10 2.41 20.30
CA ARG A 230 -5.23 1.52 20.07
C ARG A 230 -6.46 1.95 20.86
N GLN A 231 -7.60 1.96 20.21
CA GLN A 231 -8.89 2.33 20.75
C GLN A 231 -9.86 1.13 20.72
N GLY A 232 -10.96 1.22 21.48
CA GLY A 232 -12.00 0.19 21.53
C GLY A 232 -11.67 -1.00 22.41
N THR A 233 -12.48 -2.07 22.31
CA THR A 233 -12.21 -3.36 22.98
C THR A 233 -11.26 -4.20 22.14
N ARG A 234 -10.77 -5.33 22.66
CA ARG A 234 -9.89 -6.25 21.92
C ARG A 234 -10.56 -6.70 20.59
N GLU A 235 -11.81 -7.07 20.64
CA GLU A 235 -12.57 -7.63 19.50
C GLU A 235 -13.05 -6.55 18.52
N ARG A 236 -12.98 -5.28 18.91
CA ARG A 236 -13.36 -4.10 18.12
C ARG A 236 -12.31 -3.03 18.20
N SER A 237 -11.05 -3.46 18.15
CA SER A 237 -9.91 -2.55 18.12
C SER A 237 -9.87 -1.75 16.83
N TRP A 238 -9.48 -0.50 16.95
CA TRP A 238 -9.19 0.39 15.83
C TRP A 238 -8.08 1.38 16.22
N TRP A 239 -7.49 2.03 15.25
CA TRP A 239 -6.45 3.03 15.43
C TRP A 239 -6.83 4.31 14.73
N PRO A 240 -6.47 5.50 15.26
CA PRO A 240 -6.66 6.75 14.53
C PRO A 240 -5.85 6.73 13.23
N GLY A 241 -6.34 7.45 12.24
CA GLY A 241 -5.59 7.55 10.97
C GLY A 241 -4.36 8.43 11.10
N MET A 242 -4.44 9.45 11.94
CA MET A 242 -3.39 10.44 12.19
C MET A 242 -3.46 10.93 13.64
N LEU A 243 -2.33 11.45 14.13
CA LEU A 243 -2.22 12.12 15.42
C LEU A 243 -1.60 13.50 15.22
N SER A 244 -2.29 14.55 15.62
CA SER A 244 -1.75 15.90 15.65
C SER A 244 -0.74 16.07 16.79
N LEU A 245 0.05 17.15 16.77
CA LEU A 245 0.99 17.45 17.85
C LEU A 245 0.28 17.66 19.21
N ALA A 246 -0.95 18.18 19.22
CA ALA A 246 -1.73 18.33 20.44
C ALA A 246 -2.11 16.97 21.03
N GLU A 247 -2.61 16.05 20.20
CA GLU A 247 -2.95 14.69 20.61
C GLU A 247 -1.71 13.89 21.06
N TRP A 248 -0.59 14.06 20.36
CA TRP A 248 0.68 13.48 20.78
C TRP A 248 1.10 13.93 22.18
N LYS A 249 1.00 15.22 22.48
CA LYS A 249 1.36 15.80 23.79
C LYS A 249 0.41 15.39 24.92
N THR A 250 -0.87 15.20 24.62
CA THR A 250 -1.87 14.78 25.62
C THR A 250 -1.97 13.27 25.77
N GLY A 251 -1.52 12.49 24.78
CA GLY A 251 -1.72 11.04 24.72
C GLY A 251 -3.17 10.63 24.38
N GLU A 252 -4.04 11.58 24.01
CA GLU A 252 -5.46 11.33 23.73
C GLU A 252 -5.79 11.68 22.27
N ALA A 253 -6.27 10.71 21.52
CA ALA A 253 -6.75 10.93 20.16
C ALA A 253 -8.12 11.63 20.17
N SER A 254 -8.30 12.64 19.35
CA SER A 254 -9.57 13.37 19.20
C SER A 254 -10.59 12.59 18.36
N GLN A 255 -10.13 11.65 17.54
CA GLN A 255 -10.98 10.79 16.74
C GLN A 255 -11.84 9.90 17.64
N ARG A 256 -13.16 9.98 17.53
CA ARG A 256 -14.14 9.35 18.45
C ARG A 256 -14.61 7.97 18.04
N GLY A 257 -14.19 7.47 16.87
CA GLY A 257 -14.59 6.18 16.33
C GLY A 257 -13.69 5.75 15.17
N PRO A 258 -13.81 4.50 14.71
CA PRO A 258 -13.03 4.04 13.58
C PRO A 258 -13.32 4.88 12.34
N GLN A 259 -12.33 5.00 11.47
CA GLN A 259 -12.51 5.60 10.15
C GLN A 259 -13.25 4.63 9.23
N ARG A 260 -13.68 5.12 8.07
CA ARG A 260 -14.15 4.30 6.96
C ARG A 260 -13.22 3.10 6.78
N PRO A 261 -13.75 1.86 6.74
CA PRO A 261 -12.93 0.66 6.65
C PRO A 261 -12.29 0.54 5.25
N SER A 262 -11.04 0.92 5.12
CA SER A 262 -10.35 0.95 3.84
C SER A 262 -8.92 0.40 3.91
N TRP A 263 -8.35 0.13 2.73
CA TRP A 263 -6.97 -0.26 2.59
C TRP A 263 -6.00 0.86 2.98
N CYS A 264 -6.21 2.07 2.48
CA CYS A 264 -5.27 3.17 2.68
C CYS A 264 -5.27 3.71 4.11
N TYR A 265 -6.45 3.88 4.70
CA TYR A 265 -6.66 4.31 6.08
C TYR A 265 -7.77 3.49 6.73
N GLY A 266 -7.73 3.38 8.06
CA GLY A 266 -8.71 2.63 8.83
C GLY A 266 -8.25 1.22 9.20
N THR A 267 -9.08 0.56 9.97
CA THR A 267 -8.78 -0.73 10.60
C THR A 267 -8.27 -1.80 9.62
N PRO A 268 -8.81 -1.97 8.39
CA PRO A 268 -8.36 -3.06 7.51
C PRO A 268 -6.88 -3.00 7.15
N GLY A 269 -6.37 -1.88 6.66
CA GLY A 269 -4.96 -1.74 6.31
C GLY A 269 -4.04 -1.81 7.53
N GLN A 270 -4.42 -1.13 8.62
CA GLN A 270 -3.66 -1.12 9.87
C GLN A 270 -3.60 -2.51 10.52
N ALA A 271 -4.70 -3.25 10.54
CA ALA A 271 -4.74 -4.62 11.03
C ALA A 271 -3.92 -5.57 10.15
N ARG A 272 -4.03 -5.44 8.81
CA ARG A 272 -3.24 -6.28 7.91
C ARG A 272 -1.74 -6.10 8.10
N ALA A 273 -1.25 -4.88 8.23
CA ALA A 273 0.17 -4.61 8.51
C ALA A 273 0.63 -5.26 9.83
N GLN A 274 -0.20 -5.21 10.88
CA GLN A 274 0.10 -5.84 12.16
C GLN A 274 -0.01 -7.38 12.12
N GLN A 275 -0.92 -7.93 11.33
CA GLN A 275 -0.98 -9.39 11.09
C GLN A 275 0.31 -9.87 10.41
N LEU A 276 0.79 -9.16 9.38
CA LEU A 276 2.08 -9.46 8.73
C LEU A 276 3.25 -9.38 9.72
N ALA A 277 3.23 -8.41 10.65
CA ALA A 277 4.22 -8.29 11.71
C ALA A 277 4.19 -9.48 12.66
N GLY A 278 3.00 -9.90 13.11
CA GLY A 278 2.84 -11.10 13.94
C GLY A 278 3.39 -12.35 13.27
N LEU A 279 3.10 -12.52 11.98
CA LEU A 279 3.63 -13.64 11.18
C LEU A 279 5.15 -13.58 10.99
N ALA A 280 5.73 -12.40 10.82
CA ALA A 280 7.17 -12.23 10.64
C ALA A 280 7.97 -12.48 11.92
N LEU A 281 7.38 -12.18 13.09
CA LEU A 281 8.01 -12.33 14.41
C LEU A 281 7.62 -13.63 15.13
N ASP A 282 6.78 -14.50 14.53
CA ASP A 282 6.14 -15.62 15.20
C ASP A 282 5.34 -15.20 16.48
N ASP A 283 4.85 -13.94 16.50
CA ASP A 283 4.03 -13.37 17.56
C ASP A 283 2.55 -13.67 17.32
N THR A 284 2.10 -14.78 17.90
CA THR A 284 0.72 -15.25 17.75
C THR A 284 -0.32 -14.34 18.40
N ASP A 285 0.04 -13.61 19.46
CA ASP A 285 -0.87 -12.68 20.14
C ASP A 285 -1.10 -11.43 19.30
N ARG A 286 -0.05 -10.92 18.65
CA ARG A 286 -0.12 -9.83 17.68
C ARG A 286 -0.97 -10.22 16.47
N GLN A 287 -0.72 -11.39 15.90
CA GLN A 287 -1.50 -11.92 14.80
C GLN A 287 -3.00 -12.00 15.17
N GLN A 288 -3.31 -12.59 16.34
CA GLN A 288 -4.68 -12.73 16.82
C GLN A 288 -5.36 -11.36 17.06
N LEU A 289 -4.66 -10.38 17.67
CA LEU A 289 -5.18 -9.03 17.89
C LEU A 289 -5.58 -8.37 16.57
N ALA A 290 -4.74 -8.48 15.56
CA ALA A 290 -4.98 -7.91 14.24
C ALA A 290 -6.18 -8.58 13.55
N GLU A 291 -6.28 -9.90 13.62
CA GLU A 291 -7.39 -10.68 13.08
C GLU A 291 -8.72 -10.38 13.79
N ASP A 292 -8.70 -10.24 15.14
CA ASP A 292 -9.85 -9.82 15.95
C ASP A 292 -10.36 -8.44 15.53
N ALA A 293 -9.45 -7.47 15.39
CA ALA A 293 -9.77 -6.11 14.96
C ALA A 293 -10.42 -6.08 13.57
N LEU A 294 -9.85 -6.81 12.60
CA LEU A 294 -10.39 -6.89 11.25
C LEU A 294 -11.73 -7.61 11.22
N ALA A 295 -11.89 -8.73 11.95
CA ALA A 295 -13.15 -9.46 12.05
C ALA A 295 -14.26 -8.60 12.68
N GLY A 296 -13.94 -7.84 13.73
CA GLY A 296 -14.84 -6.87 14.35
C GLY A 296 -15.26 -5.77 13.37
N CYS A 297 -14.31 -5.20 12.63
CA CYS A 297 -14.55 -4.18 11.61
C CYS A 297 -15.51 -4.67 10.50
N VAL A 298 -15.22 -5.81 9.86
CA VAL A 298 -16.02 -6.33 8.74
C VAL A 298 -17.38 -6.89 9.18
N SER A 299 -17.58 -7.12 10.48
CA SER A 299 -18.83 -7.58 11.06
C SER A 299 -19.75 -6.44 11.48
N ASP A 300 -19.23 -5.21 11.61
CA ASP A 300 -19.95 -4.04 12.12
C ASP A 300 -20.70 -3.31 10.99
N PRO A 301 -22.05 -3.34 10.97
CA PRO A 301 -22.84 -2.65 9.96
C PRO A 301 -22.62 -1.14 9.94
N ALA A 302 -22.30 -0.52 11.10
CA ALA A 302 -22.09 0.92 11.18
C ALA A 302 -20.81 1.32 10.43
N GLN A 303 -19.71 0.57 10.61
CA GLN A 303 -18.48 0.82 9.85
C GLN A 303 -18.66 0.57 8.34
N LEU A 304 -19.40 -0.51 7.97
CA LEU A 304 -19.66 -0.80 6.56
C LEU A 304 -20.55 0.26 5.89
N PHE A 305 -21.37 0.96 6.64
CA PHE A 305 -22.22 2.06 6.14
C PHE A 305 -21.39 3.26 5.67
N ASP A 306 -20.20 3.45 6.23
CA ASP A 306 -19.28 4.52 5.85
C ASP A 306 -18.57 4.27 4.48
N LEU A 307 -18.76 3.08 3.89
CA LEU A 307 -18.25 2.79 2.55
C LEU A 307 -19.16 3.41 1.48
N THR A 308 -18.71 4.50 0.91
CA THR A 308 -19.47 5.32 -0.05
C THR A 308 -18.98 5.18 -1.48
N ASP A 309 -18.03 4.28 -1.75
CA ASP A 309 -17.52 3.98 -3.09
C ASP A 309 -17.08 2.50 -3.22
N ALA A 310 -16.78 2.07 -4.45
CA ALA A 310 -16.38 0.71 -4.76
C ALA A 310 -14.88 0.54 -5.01
N THR A 311 -14.07 1.57 -4.80
CA THR A 311 -12.66 1.61 -5.23
C THR A 311 -11.76 0.69 -4.41
N LEU A 312 -10.55 0.48 -4.94
CA LEU A 312 -9.51 -0.30 -4.27
C LEU A 312 -8.86 0.49 -3.12
N CYS A 313 -8.68 1.81 -3.30
CA CYS A 313 -8.02 2.65 -2.30
C CYS A 313 -8.82 2.69 -0.99
N HIS A 314 -10.10 3.04 -1.07
CA HIS A 314 -10.88 3.33 0.13
C HIS A 314 -12.34 2.86 0.07
N GLY A 315 -12.66 1.98 -0.88
CA GLY A 315 -14.00 1.43 -1.08
C GLY A 315 -14.11 -0.07 -0.81
N TRP A 316 -15.21 -0.63 -1.30
CA TRP A 316 -15.57 -2.04 -1.13
C TRP A 316 -14.53 -3.01 -1.66
N ALA A 317 -13.89 -2.69 -2.81
CA ALA A 317 -12.87 -3.55 -3.42
C ALA A 317 -11.63 -3.68 -2.52
N GLY A 318 -11.18 -2.57 -1.93
CA GLY A 318 -10.05 -2.57 -1.00
C GLY A 318 -10.35 -3.34 0.28
N LEU A 319 -11.53 -3.14 0.86
CA LEU A 319 -11.95 -3.91 2.04
C LEU A 319 -12.02 -5.41 1.75
N LEU A 320 -12.65 -5.80 0.65
CA LEU A 320 -12.77 -7.21 0.26
C LEU A 320 -11.40 -7.85 0.02
N LEU A 321 -10.52 -7.19 -0.74
CA LEU A 321 -9.17 -7.71 -1.04
C LEU A 321 -8.30 -7.83 0.23
N THR A 322 -8.32 -6.81 1.09
CA THR A 322 -7.56 -6.83 2.35
C THR A 322 -8.06 -7.95 3.26
N THR A 323 -9.37 -8.12 3.38
CA THR A 323 -9.97 -9.21 4.17
C THR A 323 -9.63 -10.58 3.58
N TRP A 324 -9.66 -10.72 2.25
CA TRP A 324 -9.30 -11.96 1.56
C TRP A 324 -7.82 -12.33 1.80
N ARG A 325 -6.90 -11.37 1.71
CA ARG A 325 -5.48 -11.59 2.03
C ARG A 325 -5.27 -11.96 3.49
N ALA A 326 -5.94 -11.25 4.40
CA ALA A 326 -5.84 -11.56 5.82
C ALA A 326 -6.43 -12.95 6.15
N ALA A 327 -7.54 -13.33 5.50
CA ALA A 327 -8.17 -14.63 5.69
C ALA A 327 -7.28 -15.80 5.24
N ALA A 328 -6.46 -15.61 4.18
CA ALA A 328 -5.54 -16.63 3.69
C ALA A 328 -4.41 -16.98 4.69
N ASP A 329 -4.02 -16.01 5.53
CA ASP A 329 -2.98 -16.17 6.56
C ASP A 329 -3.57 -16.36 7.98
N ALA A 330 -4.92 -16.29 8.13
CA ALA A 330 -5.57 -16.28 9.43
C ALA A 330 -5.50 -17.63 10.15
N ARG A 331 -5.46 -17.56 11.48
CA ARG A 331 -5.41 -18.75 12.36
C ARG A 331 -6.72 -19.52 12.42
N ASP A 332 -7.83 -18.86 12.08
CA ASP A 332 -9.17 -19.44 12.05
C ASP A 332 -9.98 -18.97 10.84
N ASP A 333 -11.19 -19.47 10.67
CA ASP A 333 -12.02 -19.20 9.50
C ASP A 333 -12.99 -18.00 9.65
N ARG A 334 -12.87 -17.20 10.72
CA ARG A 334 -13.80 -16.07 10.97
C ARG A 334 -13.79 -15.05 9.83
N LEU A 335 -12.60 -14.70 9.32
CA LEU A 335 -12.45 -13.78 8.18
C LEU A 335 -12.97 -14.44 6.89
N THR A 336 -12.63 -15.71 6.64
CA THR A 336 -13.09 -16.47 5.46
C THR A 336 -14.62 -16.50 5.39
N ARG A 337 -15.30 -16.70 6.52
CA ARG A 337 -16.78 -16.71 6.61
C ARG A 337 -17.41 -15.37 6.26
N GLN A 338 -16.71 -14.23 6.38
CA GLN A 338 -17.24 -12.92 6.01
C GLN A 338 -17.15 -12.63 4.50
N LEU A 339 -16.24 -13.28 3.77
CA LEU A 339 -15.98 -12.97 2.35
C LEU A 339 -17.24 -13.05 1.46
N PRO A 340 -18.11 -14.09 1.56
CA PRO A 340 -19.32 -14.13 0.75
C PRO A 340 -20.28 -12.97 1.03
N ARG A 341 -20.39 -12.55 2.31
CA ARG A 341 -21.23 -11.42 2.73
C ARG A 341 -20.68 -10.10 2.19
N LEU A 342 -19.36 -9.87 2.33
CA LEU A 342 -18.71 -8.65 1.82
C LEU A 342 -18.86 -8.54 0.31
N ARG A 343 -18.70 -9.64 -0.42
CA ARG A 343 -18.92 -9.69 -1.87
C ARG A 343 -20.37 -9.33 -2.22
N ALA A 344 -21.34 -9.92 -1.56
CA ALA A 344 -22.76 -9.63 -1.80
C ALA A 344 -23.12 -8.16 -1.48
N LEU A 345 -22.46 -7.55 -0.48
CA LEU A 345 -22.62 -6.13 -0.16
C LEU A 345 -22.04 -5.24 -1.27
N MET A 346 -20.83 -5.54 -1.73
CA MET A 346 -20.19 -4.85 -2.85
C MET A 346 -21.04 -4.95 -4.13
N ASP A 347 -21.55 -6.15 -4.46
CA ASP A 347 -22.38 -6.36 -5.64
C ASP A 347 -23.69 -5.55 -5.57
N ARG A 348 -24.32 -5.48 -4.39
CA ARG A 348 -25.49 -4.61 -4.19
C ARG A 348 -25.16 -3.14 -4.39
N TYR A 349 -24.04 -2.67 -3.84
CA TYR A 349 -23.57 -1.30 -4.04
C TYR A 349 -23.35 -0.97 -5.52
N LEU A 350 -22.68 -1.86 -6.27
CA LEU A 350 -22.44 -1.72 -7.71
C LEU A 350 -23.76 -1.72 -8.53
N ASN A 351 -24.71 -2.57 -8.15
CA ASN A 351 -26.03 -2.63 -8.81
C ASN A 351 -26.90 -1.39 -8.53
N SER A 352 -26.62 -0.64 -7.47
CA SER A 352 -27.29 0.65 -7.21
C SER A 352 -26.65 1.85 -7.93
N GLY A 353 -25.68 1.62 -8.80
CA GLY A 353 -25.02 2.68 -9.58
C GLY A 353 -23.68 3.13 -9.02
N GLY A 354 -23.12 2.45 -8.01
CA GLY A 354 -21.87 2.79 -7.35
C GLY A 354 -20.58 2.39 -8.14
N GLN A 355 -20.63 2.39 -9.47
CA GLN A 355 -19.44 2.10 -10.31
C GLN A 355 -18.47 3.27 -10.26
N PRO A 356 -17.13 3.02 -10.15
CA PRO A 356 -16.13 4.07 -10.32
C PRO A 356 -16.20 4.67 -11.73
N GLU A 357 -16.04 5.98 -11.83
CA GLU A 357 -16.02 6.69 -13.13
C GLU A 357 -14.64 6.59 -13.80
N ALA A 358 -13.58 6.64 -13.02
CA ALA A 358 -12.19 6.55 -13.50
C ALA A 358 -11.80 5.13 -13.92
N ALA A 359 -10.73 4.99 -14.71
CA ALA A 359 -10.25 3.70 -15.21
C ALA A 359 -9.13 3.06 -14.36
N GLY A 360 -8.38 3.84 -13.58
CA GLY A 360 -7.13 3.44 -12.91
C GLY A 360 -7.23 2.35 -11.84
N LEU A 361 -6.10 2.12 -11.17
CA LEU A 361 -5.96 1.06 -10.16
C LEU A 361 -6.59 1.45 -8.82
N LEU A 362 -6.18 2.59 -8.24
CA LEU A 362 -6.57 2.90 -6.86
C LEU A 362 -8.01 3.36 -6.74
N GLU A 363 -8.44 4.27 -7.59
CA GLU A 363 -9.77 4.88 -7.53
C GLU A 363 -10.65 4.55 -8.75
N GLY A 364 -10.22 3.59 -9.57
CA GLY A 364 -10.85 3.27 -10.83
C GLY A 364 -11.38 1.85 -10.97
N THR A 365 -11.94 1.60 -12.15
CA THR A 365 -12.56 0.32 -12.50
C THR A 365 -11.56 -0.82 -12.63
N ALA A 366 -10.29 -0.56 -12.98
CA ALA A 366 -9.28 -1.60 -13.09
C ALA A 366 -9.01 -2.26 -11.72
N GLY A 367 -8.83 -1.46 -10.65
CA GLY A 367 -8.64 -2.00 -9.31
C GLY A 367 -9.86 -2.76 -8.78
N LEU A 368 -11.08 -2.23 -9.03
CA LEU A 368 -12.30 -2.94 -8.69
C LEU A 368 -12.37 -4.32 -9.36
N ARG A 369 -12.11 -4.40 -10.66
CA ARG A 369 -12.17 -5.66 -11.42
C ARG A 369 -11.06 -6.64 -11.03
N LEU A 370 -9.87 -6.14 -10.75
CA LEU A 370 -8.77 -6.94 -10.22
C LEU A 370 -9.14 -7.55 -8.87
N ALA A 371 -9.70 -6.77 -7.94
CA ALA A 371 -10.15 -7.28 -6.65
C ALA A 371 -11.29 -8.30 -6.80
N GLN A 372 -12.29 -8.03 -7.66
CA GLN A 372 -13.35 -8.98 -7.97
C GLN A 372 -12.79 -10.29 -8.52
N HIS A 373 -11.90 -10.24 -9.53
CA HIS A 373 -11.29 -11.42 -10.13
C HIS A 373 -10.47 -12.22 -9.11
N THR A 374 -9.56 -11.55 -8.39
CA THR A 374 -8.68 -12.17 -7.40
C THR A 374 -9.45 -12.89 -6.30
N THR A 375 -10.48 -12.25 -5.76
CA THR A 375 -11.22 -12.79 -4.60
C THR A 375 -12.25 -13.87 -4.96
N THR A 376 -12.41 -14.23 -6.24
CA THR A 376 -13.26 -15.37 -6.66
C THR A 376 -12.61 -16.71 -6.45
N VAL A 377 -11.29 -16.74 -6.28
CA VAL A 377 -10.48 -17.96 -6.11
C VAL A 377 -9.74 -17.94 -4.78
N THR A 378 -9.21 -19.06 -4.36
CA THR A 378 -8.40 -19.18 -3.14
C THR A 378 -6.89 -19.05 -3.39
N THR A 379 -6.48 -19.15 -4.65
CA THR A 379 -5.07 -19.01 -5.05
C THR A 379 -4.68 -17.56 -5.25
N PRO A 380 -3.44 -17.18 -4.91
CA PRO A 380 -2.92 -15.85 -5.20
C PRO A 380 -3.05 -15.46 -6.68
N PRO A 381 -3.19 -14.15 -6.99
CA PRO A 381 -3.25 -13.71 -8.38
C PRO A 381 -2.00 -14.13 -9.15
N ALA A 382 -2.20 -14.58 -10.41
CA ALA A 382 -1.13 -15.14 -11.23
C ALA A 382 0.00 -14.13 -11.52
N SER A 383 -0.31 -12.85 -11.59
CA SER A 383 0.65 -11.77 -11.81
C SER A 383 1.25 -11.21 -10.51
N ARG A 384 0.69 -11.55 -9.33
CA ARG A 384 1.03 -10.90 -8.05
C ARG A 384 0.88 -9.37 -8.09
N TRP A 385 -0.10 -8.88 -8.83
CA TRP A 385 -0.33 -7.46 -9.06
C TRP A 385 -0.49 -6.65 -7.76
N ASP A 386 -1.03 -7.26 -6.73
CA ASP A 386 -1.31 -6.64 -5.44
C ASP A 386 -0.09 -6.50 -4.51
N ALA A 387 1.10 -6.90 -4.98
CA ALA A 387 2.36 -6.64 -4.27
C ALA A 387 2.61 -5.14 -4.06
N CYS A 388 2.13 -4.27 -4.98
CA CYS A 388 2.21 -2.82 -4.81
C CYS A 388 1.36 -2.27 -3.65
N LEU A 389 0.44 -3.07 -3.11
CA LEU A 389 -0.42 -2.70 -1.99
C LEU A 389 0.11 -3.17 -0.62
N LEU A 390 1.21 -3.95 -0.60
CA LEU A 390 1.77 -4.58 0.60
C LEU A 390 0.75 -5.40 1.40
N LEU A 391 -0.18 -6.05 0.71
CA LEU A 391 -1.17 -6.94 1.30
C LEU A 391 -0.76 -8.42 1.21
N ALA A 392 0.09 -8.76 0.24
CA ALA A 392 0.65 -10.10 0.10
C ALA A 392 1.78 -10.29 1.13
N GLY A 393 1.80 -11.44 1.75
CA GLY A 393 2.82 -11.81 2.72
C GLY A 393 3.69 -12.95 2.25
#